data_1db9ba939ce6b87807f9a8a3a67bed9f
#
_entry.id   1db9ba939ce6b87807f9a8a3a67bed9f
#
_cell.length_a   1.000
_cell.length_b   1.000
_cell.length_c   1.000
_cell.angle_alpha   90.00
_cell.angle_beta   90.00
_cell.angle_gamma   90.00
#
_symmetry.space_group_name_H-M   'P 1'
#
loop_
_entity.id
_entity.type
_entity.pdbx_description
1 polymer ?
#
loop_
_entity_poly.entity_id
_entity_poly.type
_entity_poly.pdbx_seq_one_letter_code
_entity_poly.pdbx_strand_id
1 'polypeptide(L)'
;MSFFQKPLGATLLLGTALGTPYVLFETESGTQLRQAVAPELPSPNPSPQSDWVDVGPDSSPKPNVPYPQIEPNRQTPQEGNWIRAVQPPIDLRQVIRFDIPPDFVYQSFPRVSTVLSDLSFDGLRVPLVSGTQAYDVAGSLTYYFDINKSVRRIQFQGVTGDPGPLTQLMIQHFRLTPQKSLGGQLLTMRWNNRVTSFIHIAPAPVVSAQEPNARFAFFMEINKPADHYGLSAQAAQMLMQAQAAQRW
;
A
#
# COMPACT_ATOMS: atom_id res chain seq x y z
N MET A 1 22.04 16.31 56.60
CA MET A 1 21.45 14.96 56.55
C MET A 1 20.57 14.90 55.33
N SER A 2 21.07 14.26 54.29
CA SER A 2 20.43 14.19 52.97
C SER A 2 19.75 12.83 52.83
N PHE A 3 18.42 12.81 52.69
CA PHE A 3 17.65 11.61 52.42
C PHE A 3 17.61 11.36 50.92
N PHE A 4 18.32 10.32 50.47
CA PHE A 4 18.16 9.73 49.13
C PHE A 4 16.80 9.09 49.02
N GLN A 5 15.89 9.69 48.29
CA GLN A 5 14.66 9.02 47.81
C GLN A 5 15.04 8.25 46.53
N LYS A 6 15.01 6.94 46.62
CA LYS A 6 15.22 6.02 45.49
C LYS A 6 13.99 6.01 44.58
N PRO A 7 14.11 6.07 43.25
CA PRO A 7 12.96 5.97 42.35
C PRO A 7 12.58 4.50 42.13
N LEU A 8 11.85 3.88 43.04
CA LEU A 8 11.30 2.52 42.89
C LEU A 8 9.98 2.48 42.12
N GLY A 9 9.38 3.64 41.83
CA GLY A 9 8.07 3.73 41.19
C GLY A 9 8.08 3.66 39.65
N ALA A 10 9.18 4.07 39.00
CA ALA A 10 9.23 4.17 37.54
C ALA A 10 9.40 2.82 36.83
N THR A 11 10.07 1.87 37.47
CA THR A 11 10.29 0.52 36.91
C THR A 11 9.05 -0.35 36.91
N LEU A 12 8.14 -0.14 37.86
CA LEU A 12 6.91 -0.95 37.98
C LEU A 12 5.86 -0.53 36.93
N LEU A 13 5.83 0.74 36.52
CA LEU A 13 4.93 1.27 35.48
C LEU A 13 5.34 0.84 34.05
N LEU A 14 6.64 0.69 33.78
CA LEU A 14 7.13 0.22 32.48
C LEU A 14 6.87 -1.30 32.30
N GLY A 15 6.97 -2.09 33.38
CA GLY A 15 6.70 -3.53 33.33
C GLY A 15 5.23 -3.85 33.01
N THR A 16 4.29 -3.07 33.52
CA THR A 16 2.87 -3.28 33.27
C THR A 16 2.44 -2.90 31.85
N ALA A 17 3.07 -1.89 31.24
CA ALA A 17 2.73 -1.47 29.88
C ALA A 17 3.17 -2.50 28.79
N LEU A 18 4.29 -3.20 29.01
CA LEU A 18 4.79 -4.20 28.08
C LEU A 18 4.20 -5.63 28.30
N GLY A 19 3.81 -5.95 29.52
CA GLY A 19 3.25 -7.26 29.86
C GLY A 19 1.73 -7.40 29.57
N THR A 20 0.98 -6.30 29.56
CA THR A 20 -0.48 -6.34 29.40
C THR A 20 -0.96 -6.97 28.08
N PRO A 21 -0.34 -6.71 26.92
CA PRO A 21 -0.75 -7.36 25.68
C PRO A 21 -0.51 -8.87 25.70
N TYR A 22 0.60 -9.31 26.31
CA TYR A 22 0.95 -10.73 26.39
C TYR A 22 -0.05 -11.52 27.24
N VAL A 23 -0.41 -10.98 28.43
CA VAL A 23 -1.40 -11.63 29.33
C VAL A 23 -2.76 -11.75 28.66
N LEU A 24 -3.18 -10.75 27.87
CA LEU A 24 -4.49 -10.74 27.22
C LEU A 24 -4.59 -11.70 26.02
N PHE A 25 -3.47 -12.06 25.40
CA PHE A 25 -3.50 -12.83 24.16
C PHE A 25 -2.90 -14.24 24.24
N GLU A 26 -1.99 -14.49 25.21
CA GLU A 26 -1.19 -15.72 25.27
C GLU A 26 -1.43 -16.57 26.53
N THR A 27 -2.18 -16.11 27.51
CA THR A 27 -2.44 -16.84 28.76
C THR A 27 -3.90 -17.26 28.91
N GLU A 28 -4.15 -18.37 29.63
CA GLU A 28 -5.52 -18.82 29.97
C GLU A 28 -6.34 -17.74 30.68
N SER A 29 -5.72 -16.94 31.54
CA SER A 29 -6.36 -15.82 32.20
C SER A 29 -6.82 -14.73 31.22
N GLY A 30 -6.07 -14.48 30.13
CA GLY A 30 -6.45 -13.57 29.08
C GLY A 30 -7.64 -14.07 28.25
N THR A 31 -7.74 -15.38 28.09
CA THR A 31 -8.86 -16.02 27.36
C THR A 31 -10.18 -15.88 28.14
N GLN A 32 -10.14 -16.04 29.48
CA GLN A 32 -11.32 -15.85 30.32
C GLN A 32 -11.80 -14.39 30.34
N LEU A 33 -10.88 -13.42 30.37
CA LEU A 33 -11.23 -12.00 30.26
C LEU A 33 -11.85 -11.63 28.91
N ARG A 34 -11.41 -12.27 27.84
CA ARG A 34 -12.00 -12.10 26.51
C ARG A 34 -13.46 -12.60 26.46
N GLN A 35 -13.76 -13.72 27.09
CA GLN A 35 -15.13 -14.24 27.14
C GLN A 35 -16.06 -13.38 28.00
N ALA A 36 -15.53 -12.71 29.03
CA ALA A 36 -16.32 -11.83 29.89
C ALA A 36 -16.63 -10.48 29.28
N VAL A 37 -15.84 -10.00 28.32
CA VAL A 37 -15.97 -8.69 27.68
C VAL A 37 -16.57 -8.75 26.27
N ALA A 38 -16.65 -9.93 25.66
CA ALA A 38 -17.28 -10.07 24.35
C ALA A 38 -18.79 -9.77 24.45
N PRO A 39 -19.34 -8.79 23.71
CA PRO A 39 -20.79 -8.65 23.63
C PRO A 39 -21.38 -9.93 23.02
N GLU A 40 -22.42 -10.45 23.66
CA GLU A 40 -23.19 -11.58 23.14
C GLU A 40 -23.71 -11.21 21.74
N LEU A 41 -23.08 -11.75 20.70
CA LEU A 41 -23.61 -11.69 19.35
C LEU A 41 -24.90 -12.54 19.34
N PRO A 42 -26.03 -12.01 18.86
CA PRO A 42 -27.24 -12.81 18.72
C PRO A 42 -26.90 -14.04 17.87
N SER A 43 -27.28 -15.20 18.41
CA SER A 43 -27.13 -16.48 17.71
C SER A 43 -27.72 -16.37 16.30
N PRO A 44 -27.03 -16.83 15.26
CA PRO A 44 -27.64 -16.89 13.95
C PRO A 44 -28.90 -17.77 14.04
N ASN A 45 -30.03 -17.23 13.61
CA ASN A 45 -31.26 -17.97 13.48
C ASN A 45 -30.98 -19.33 12.83
N PRO A 46 -31.52 -20.43 13.38
CA PRO A 46 -31.40 -21.71 12.71
C PRO A 46 -31.98 -21.58 11.32
N SER A 47 -31.19 -21.92 10.34
CA SER A 47 -31.64 -22.02 8.94
C SER A 47 -32.87 -22.91 8.93
N PRO A 48 -33.93 -22.58 8.18
CA PRO A 48 -35.06 -23.46 8.03
C PRO A 48 -34.52 -24.80 7.51
N GLN A 49 -34.73 -25.86 8.29
CA GLN A 49 -34.52 -27.23 7.83
C GLN A 49 -35.36 -27.42 6.58
N SER A 50 -34.72 -27.56 5.43
CA SER A 50 -35.39 -28.05 4.22
C SER A 50 -35.65 -29.54 4.47
N ASP A 51 -36.87 -29.83 4.86
CA ASP A 51 -37.41 -31.22 4.81
C ASP A 51 -37.33 -31.68 3.36
N TRP A 52 -36.24 -32.35 3.02
CA TRP A 52 -36.22 -33.15 1.79
C TRP A 52 -37.09 -34.36 2.02
N VAL A 53 -38.36 -34.24 1.66
CA VAL A 53 -39.26 -35.40 1.52
C VAL A 53 -38.74 -36.21 0.32
N ASP A 54 -38.24 -37.38 0.63
CA ASP A 54 -37.84 -38.39 -0.34
C ASP A 54 -39.14 -38.91 -1.02
N VAL A 55 -39.53 -38.26 -2.11
CA VAL A 55 -40.69 -38.69 -2.95
C VAL A 55 -40.12 -39.67 -3.95
N GLY A 56 -40.39 -40.96 -3.68
CA GLY A 56 -40.10 -42.06 -4.56
C GLY A 56 -40.73 -41.86 -5.96
N PRO A 57 -40.30 -42.68 -6.95
CA PRO A 57 -40.73 -42.52 -8.33
C PRO A 57 -42.16 -43.02 -8.52
N ASP A 58 -43.16 -42.16 -8.38
CA ASP A 58 -44.51 -42.52 -8.84
C ASP A 58 -45.20 -41.36 -9.57
N SER A 59 -45.55 -41.70 -10.76
CA SER A 59 -46.39 -41.16 -11.78
C SER A 59 -47.44 -40.12 -11.34
N SER A 60 -47.17 -38.84 -11.64
CA SER A 60 -48.16 -37.78 -11.75
C SER A 60 -48.04 -37.05 -13.09
N PRO A 61 -49.10 -36.72 -13.79
CA PRO A 61 -49.06 -36.09 -15.09
C PRO A 61 -48.51 -34.68 -14.96
N LYS A 62 -47.42 -34.39 -15.67
CA LYS A 62 -46.82 -33.07 -15.76
C LYS A 62 -47.82 -32.08 -16.34
N PRO A 63 -48.12 -30.96 -15.66
CA PRO A 63 -48.84 -29.87 -16.30
C PRO A 63 -48.00 -29.35 -17.46
N ASN A 64 -48.54 -29.35 -18.64
CA ASN A 64 -47.93 -28.83 -19.86
C ASN A 64 -47.96 -27.30 -19.81
N VAL A 65 -47.05 -26.72 -19.02
CA VAL A 65 -46.80 -25.28 -19.03
C VAL A 65 -45.76 -25.04 -20.12
N PRO A 66 -46.07 -24.28 -21.17
CA PRO A 66 -45.07 -23.95 -22.17
C PRO A 66 -44.04 -23.04 -21.51
N TYR A 67 -42.88 -23.61 -21.19
CA TYR A 67 -41.73 -22.78 -20.85
C TYR A 67 -41.43 -21.90 -22.06
N PRO A 68 -41.29 -20.58 -21.88
CA PRO A 68 -40.78 -19.76 -22.95
C PRO A 68 -39.43 -20.34 -23.33
N GLN A 69 -39.32 -20.80 -24.57
CA GLN A 69 -38.06 -21.20 -25.17
C GLN A 69 -37.20 -19.92 -25.21
N ILE A 70 -36.39 -19.73 -24.18
CA ILE A 70 -35.29 -18.79 -24.25
C ILE A 70 -34.34 -19.45 -25.25
N GLU A 71 -34.47 -19.07 -26.52
CA GLU A 71 -33.43 -19.39 -27.49
C GLU A 71 -32.13 -18.88 -26.87
N PRO A 72 -31.15 -19.77 -26.68
CA PRO A 72 -29.82 -19.26 -26.30
C PRO A 72 -29.39 -18.38 -27.47
N ASN A 73 -29.52 -17.08 -27.28
CA ASN A 73 -28.86 -16.13 -28.16
C ASN A 73 -27.34 -16.47 -28.07
N ARG A 74 -26.95 -17.43 -28.91
CA ARG A 74 -25.55 -17.69 -29.25
C ARG A 74 -25.05 -16.50 -30.06
N GLN A 75 -25.04 -15.37 -29.43
CA GLN A 75 -23.96 -14.43 -29.68
C GLN A 75 -22.73 -15.20 -29.19
N THR A 76 -22.10 -15.94 -30.10
CA THR A 76 -20.71 -16.28 -30.00
C THR A 76 -20.06 -15.04 -29.40
N PRO A 77 -19.36 -15.11 -28.24
CA PRO A 77 -18.55 -14.01 -27.82
C PRO A 77 -17.74 -13.71 -29.07
N GLN A 78 -18.03 -12.56 -29.73
CA GLN A 78 -17.07 -12.03 -30.67
C GLN A 78 -15.78 -12.13 -29.87
N GLU A 79 -14.84 -12.94 -30.31
CA GLU A 79 -13.46 -12.83 -29.92
C GLU A 79 -13.14 -11.38 -30.20
N GLY A 80 -13.57 -10.54 -29.25
CA GLY A 80 -13.26 -9.13 -29.24
C GLY A 80 -11.78 -9.15 -29.29
N ASN A 81 -11.27 -8.67 -30.38
CA ASN A 81 -9.87 -8.43 -30.61
C ASN A 81 -9.40 -7.58 -29.42
N TRP A 82 -9.07 -8.28 -28.32
CA TRP A 82 -8.39 -7.73 -27.17
C TRP A 82 -6.97 -7.44 -27.62
N ILE A 83 -6.85 -6.68 -28.72
CA ILE A 83 -5.66 -5.91 -28.93
C ILE A 83 -5.63 -5.05 -27.68
N ARG A 84 -4.91 -5.53 -26.66
CA ARG A 84 -4.39 -4.65 -25.62
C ARG A 84 -3.82 -3.49 -26.39
N ALA A 85 -4.53 -2.38 -26.40
CA ALA A 85 -3.96 -1.12 -26.83
C ALA A 85 -2.69 -1.03 -25.98
N VAL A 86 -1.56 -1.29 -26.60
CA VAL A 86 -0.25 -1.17 -25.96
C VAL A 86 -0.20 0.30 -25.61
N GLN A 87 -0.54 0.64 -24.40
CA GLN A 87 -0.43 2.01 -23.94
C GLN A 87 1.05 2.38 -24.13
N PRO A 88 1.31 3.52 -24.73
CA PRO A 88 2.70 3.96 -24.88
C PRO A 88 3.35 3.98 -23.49
N PRO A 89 4.64 3.62 -23.39
CA PRO A 89 5.34 3.63 -22.12
C PRO A 89 5.25 5.02 -21.49
N ILE A 90 4.89 5.06 -20.22
CA ILE A 90 4.74 6.31 -19.48
C ILE A 90 6.14 6.80 -19.09
N ASP A 91 6.52 7.98 -19.56
CA ASP A 91 7.73 8.64 -19.08
C ASP A 91 7.51 9.15 -17.65
N LEU A 92 8.28 8.62 -16.71
CA LEU A 92 8.20 9.00 -15.30
C LEU A 92 8.41 10.50 -15.07
N ARG A 93 9.16 11.19 -15.95
CA ARG A 93 9.36 12.64 -15.87
C ARG A 93 8.07 13.43 -16.10
N GLN A 94 7.09 12.85 -16.80
CA GLN A 94 5.81 13.49 -17.07
C GLN A 94 4.85 13.35 -15.88
N VAL A 95 5.02 12.33 -15.05
CA VAL A 95 4.13 12.06 -13.91
C VAL A 95 4.76 12.39 -12.56
N ILE A 96 6.10 12.39 -12.44
CA ILE A 96 6.77 12.76 -11.19
C ILE A 96 7.22 14.23 -11.29
N ARG A 97 6.29 15.17 -11.09
CA ARG A 97 6.56 16.61 -11.14
C ARG A 97 5.59 17.38 -10.23
N PHE A 98 6.00 18.57 -9.78
CA PHE A 98 5.28 19.35 -8.77
C PHE A 98 4.26 20.37 -9.33
N ASP A 99 4.17 20.50 -10.63
CA ASP A 99 3.24 21.41 -11.32
C ASP A 99 1.94 20.71 -11.78
N ILE A 100 1.71 19.48 -11.32
CA ILE A 100 0.50 18.71 -11.63
C ILE A 100 -0.67 19.24 -10.80
N PRO A 101 -1.77 19.72 -11.42
CA PRO A 101 -3.00 20.02 -10.70
C PRO A 101 -3.81 18.75 -10.41
N PRO A 102 -4.73 18.76 -9.42
CA PRO A 102 -5.60 17.62 -9.12
C PRO A 102 -6.39 17.11 -10.32
N ASP A 103 -6.88 18.03 -11.17
CA ASP A 103 -7.68 17.69 -12.35
C ASP A 103 -6.91 16.84 -13.36
N PHE A 104 -5.60 17.10 -13.50
CA PHE A 104 -4.74 16.25 -14.33
C PHE A 104 -4.73 14.81 -13.83
N VAL A 105 -4.68 14.61 -12.50
CA VAL A 105 -4.67 13.25 -11.91
C VAL A 105 -5.98 12.54 -12.24
N TYR A 106 -7.12 13.21 -12.09
CA TYR A 106 -8.42 12.60 -12.39
C TYR A 106 -8.62 12.31 -13.88
N GLN A 107 -8.07 13.14 -14.77
CA GLN A 107 -8.18 12.95 -16.21
C GLN A 107 -7.21 11.94 -16.78
N SER A 108 -6.01 11.83 -16.20
CA SER A 108 -4.92 10.99 -16.73
C SER A 108 -4.93 9.57 -16.22
N PHE A 109 -5.58 9.31 -15.07
CA PHE A 109 -5.57 7.99 -14.45
C PHE A 109 -6.98 7.43 -14.30
N PRO A 110 -7.22 6.18 -14.75
CA PRO A 110 -8.57 5.58 -14.75
C PRO A 110 -9.07 5.24 -13.35
N ARG A 111 -8.15 5.16 -12.38
CA ARG A 111 -8.47 4.88 -10.97
C ARG A 111 -7.71 5.84 -10.07
N VAL A 112 -8.45 6.62 -9.31
CA VAL A 112 -7.90 7.55 -8.32
C VAL A 112 -8.55 7.22 -6.97
N SER A 113 -7.73 7.07 -5.94
CA SER A 113 -8.17 6.87 -4.56
C SER A 113 -7.70 8.05 -3.71
N THR A 114 -8.55 8.53 -2.83
CA THR A 114 -8.14 9.53 -1.84
C THR A 114 -7.38 8.86 -0.71
N VAL A 115 -6.33 9.49 -0.24
CA VAL A 115 -5.52 9.05 0.90
C VAL A 115 -5.56 10.14 1.94
N LEU A 116 -6.01 9.80 3.14
CA LEU A 116 -5.84 10.68 4.27
C LEU A 116 -4.35 10.72 4.63
N SER A 117 -3.76 11.87 4.46
CA SER A 117 -2.43 12.18 4.94
C SER A 117 -2.54 13.03 6.20
N ASP A 118 -1.39 13.46 6.74
CA ASP A 118 -1.36 14.43 7.82
C ASP A 118 -2.37 15.55 7.55
N LEU A 119 -2.96 16.13 8.58
CA LEU A 119 -4.03 17.13 8.53
C LEU A 119 -3.84 18.30 7.54
N SER A 120 -2.67 18.37 6.90
CA SER A 120 -2.24 19.44 6.01
C SER A 120 -2.30 19.12 4.51
N PHE A 121 -2.57 17.88 4.11
CA PHE A 121 -2.51 17.47 2.72
C PHE A 121 -3.67 16.58 2.28
N ASP A 122 -4.18 16.85 1.09
CA ASP A 122 -5.09 15.96 0.37
C ASP A 122 -4.25 15.02 -0.51
N GLY A 123 -4.33 13.71 -0.28
CA GLY A 123 -3.60 12.71 -1.05
C GLY A 123 -4.45 12.11 -2.17
N LEU A 124 -3.93 12.08 -3.38
CA LEU A 124 -4.51 11.33 -4.51
C LEU A 124 -3.56 10.21 -4.92
N ARG A 125 -4.02 8.97 -4.78
CA ARG A 125 -3.26 7.76 -5.12
C ARG A 125 -3.76 7.14 -6.40
N VAL A 126 -2.82 6.78 -7.28
CA VAL A 126 -3.08 6.16 -8.57
C VAL A 126 -2.19 4.93 -8.77
N PRO A 127 -2.68 3.85 -9.40
CA PRO A 127 -1.84 2.79 -9.89
C PRO A 127 -1.04 3.29 -11.08
N LEU A 128 0.24 2.97 -11.15
CA LEU A 128 1.14 3.33 -12.24
C LEU A 128 1.91 2.11 -12.70
N VAL A 129 1.88 1.85 -14.00
CA VAL A 129 2.75 0.89 -14.70
C VAL A 129 3.36 1.65 -15.86
N SER A 130 4.69 1.80 -15.87
CA SER A 130 5.35 2.60 -16.91
C SER A 130 5.52 1.86 -18.24
N GLY A 131 5.53 0.54 -18.21
CA GLY A 131 5.66 -0.30 -19.39
C GLY A 131 5.84 -1.77 -19.03
N THR A 132 6.44 -2.56 -19.93
CA THR A 132 6.58 -4.02 -19.79
C THR A 132 8.02 -4.50 -19.78
N GLN A 133 8.99 -3.60 -19.90
CA GLN A 133 10.41 -3.95 -19.90
C GLN A 133 10.92 -4.19 -18.46
N ALA A 134 12.06 -4.83 -18.32
CA ALA A 134 12.64 -5.11 -17.01
C ALA A 134 12.95 -3.84 -16.21
N TYR A 135 13.28 -2.74 -16.86
CA TYR A 135 13.55 -1.44 -16.22
C TYR A 135 12.30 -0.62 -15.96
N ASP A 136 11.12 -1.06 -16.41
CA ASP A 136 9.87 -0.41 -16.12
C ASP A 136 9.48 -0.59 -14.65
N VAL A 137 8.67 0.33 -14.17
CA VAL A 137 8.21 0.33 -12.78
C VAL A 137 6.71 0.05 -12.73
N ALA A 138 6.30 -0.69 -11.72
CA ALA A 138 4.90 -0.95 -11.42
C ALA A 138 4.65 -0.68 -9.94
N GLY A 139 3.58 0.07 -9.62
CA GLY A 139 3.32 0.38 -8.23
C GLY A 139 2.20 1.40 -8.02
N SER A 140 2.30 2.10 -6.91
CA SER A 140 1.33 3.08 -6.43
C SER A 140 1.98 4.45 -6.27
N LEU A 141 1.54 5.39 -7.09
CA LEU A 141 1.99 6.79 -7.05
C LEU A 141 0.96 7.63 -6.30
N THR A 142 1.41 8.45 -5.35
CA THR A 142 0.55 9.32 -4.55
C THR A 142 1.05 10.75 -4.63
N TYR A 143 0.16 11.65 -5.00
CA TYR A 143 0.40 13.09 -4.96
C TYR A 143 -0.26 13.67 -3.72
N TYR A 144 0.45 14.51 -3.00
CA TYR A 144 -0.06 15.22 -1.84
C TYR A 144 -0.14 16.71 -2.14
N PHE A 145 -1.34 17.23 -2.10
CA PHE A 145 -1.69 18.61 -2.41
C PHE A 145 -1.88 19.42 -1.14
N ASP A 146 -1.37 20.63 -1.13
CA ASP A 146 -1.68 21.60 -0.08
C ASP A 146 -3.08 22.23 -0.27
N ILE A 147 -3.47 23.12 0.65
CA ILE A 147 -4.74 23.85 0.59
C ILE A 147 -4.90 24.67 -0.70
N ASN A 148 -3.78 25.05 -1.34
CA ASN A 148 -3.77 25.79 -2.60
C ASN A 148 -3.81 24.87 -3.82
N LYS A 149 -4.06 23.56 -3.63
CA LYS A 149 -4.06 22.54 -4.68
C LYS A 149 -2.72 22.41 -5.43
N SER A 150 -1.61 22.75 -4.78
CA SER A 150 -0.25 22.58 -5.29
C SER A 150 0.36 21.33 -4.72
N VAL A 151 1.02 20.52 -5.56
CA VAL A 151 1.75 19.32 -5.11
C VAL A 151 2.91 19.75 -4.23
N ARG A 152 2.97 19.19 -3.02
CA ARG A 152 4.06 19.40 -2.06
C ARG A 152 4.89 18.16 -1.84
N ARG A 153 4.29 16.99 -1.96
CA ARG A 153 4.93 15.70 -1.79
C ARG A 153 4.47 14.74 -2.86
N ILE A 154 5.39 13.93 -3.33
CA ILE A 154 5.12 12.81 -4.22
C ILE A 154 5.72 11.57 -3.55
N GLN A 155 4.89 10.55 -3.35
CA GLN A 155 5.33 9.23 -2.91
C GLN A 155 5.11 8.23 -4.03
N PHE A 156 6.09 7.36 -4.25
CA PHE A 156 5.94 6.25 -5.17
C PHE A 156 6.55 4.99 -4.55
N GLN A 157 5.73 3.97 -4.39
CA GLN A 157 6.18 2.67 -3.94
C GLN A 157 5.84 1.62 -4.99
N GLY A 158 6.76 0.73 -5.27
CA GLY A 158 6.55 -0.25 -6.34
C GLY A 158 7.71 -1.21 -6.49
N VAL A 159 7.72 -1.85 -7.64
CA VAL A 159 8.71 -2.85 -8.03
C VAL A 159 9.29 -2.55 -9.41
N THR A 160 10.48 -3.06 -9.66
CA THR A 160 11.16 -3.03 -10.97
C THR A 160 12.09 -4.23 -11.08
N GLY A 161 12.37 -4.66 -12.29
CA GLY A 161 13.38 -5.70 -12.56
C GLY A 161 14.80 -5.15 -12.70
N ASP A 162 14.94 -3.88 -13.10
CA ASP A 162 16.21 -3.17 -13.18
C ASP A 162 16.05 -1.75 -12.65
N PRO A 163 16.64 -1.43 -11.49
CA PRO A 163 16.55 -0.11 -10.88
C PRO A 163 17.46 0.94 -11.52
N GLY A 164 18.34 0.58 -12.46
CA GLY A 164 19.33 1.48 -13.06
C GLY A 164 18.71 2.77 -13.62
N PRO A 165 17.76 2.70 -14.56
CA PRO A 165 17.11 3.88 -15.14
C PRO A 165 16.39 4.75 -14.12
N LEU A 166 15.69 4.12 -13.14
CA LEU A 166 15.04 4.85 -12.04
C LEU A 166 16.06 5.59 -11.17
N THR A 167 17.18 4.92 -10.83
CA THR A 167 18.29 5.52 -10.08
C THR A 167 18.88 6.72 -10.82
N GLN A 168 19.13 6.57 -12.14
CA GLN A 168 19.64 7.66 -12.97
C GLN A 168 18.68 8.85 -13.02
N LEU A 169 17.38 8.59 -13.16
CA LEU A 169 16.36 9.64 -13.13
C LEU A 169 16.40 10.41 -11.80
N MET A 170 16.52 9.71 -10.67
CA MET A 170 16.60 10.34 -9.36
C MET A 170 17.84 11.22 -9.21
N ILE A 171 18.99 10.77 -9.72
CA ILE A 171 20.25 11.53 -9.67
C ILE A 171 20.19 12.73 -10.61
N GLN A 172 19.81 12.54 -11.86
CA GLN A 172 19.91 13.57 -12.89
C GLN A 172 18.81 14.63 -12.79
N HIS A 173 17.57 14.20 -12.54
CA HIS A 173 16.42 15.09 -12.54
C HIS A 173 16.11 15.66 -11.16
N PHE A 174 16.19 14.84 -10.12
CA PHE A 174 15.87 15.24 -8.75
C PHE A 174 17.10 15.54 -7.88
N ARG A 175 18.31 15.38 -8.44
CA ARG A 175 19.60 15.67 -7.78
C ARG A 175 19.81 14.94 -6.45
N LEU A 176 19.25 13.73 -6.33
CA LEU A 176 19.52 12.88 -5.19
C LEU A 176 20.97 12.37 -5.25
N THR A 177 21.60 12.29 -4.09
CA THR A 177 22.99 11.80 -3.96
C THR A 177 23.00 10.41 -3.31
N PRO A 178 23.79 9.46 -3.85
CA PRO A 178 23.93 8.14 -3.26
C PRO A 178 24.48 8.22 -1.83
N GLN A 179 23.92 7.38 -0.96
CA GLN A 179 24.35 7.19 0.41
C GLN A 179 24.73 5.73 0.62
N LYS A 180 25.64 5.48 1.56
CA LYS A 180 25.94 4.11 1.98
C LYS A 180 24.70 3.51 2.64
N SER A 181 24.33 2.30 2.26
CA SER A 181 23.24 1.53 2.86
C SER A 181 23.60 0.05 2.83
N LEU A 182 23.20 -0.70 3.84
CA LEU A 182 23.31 -2.15 3.86
C LEU A 182 21.98 -2.73 3.34
N GLY A 183 22.05 -3.61 2.35
CA GLY A 183 20.87 -4.31 1.84
C GLY A 183 20.11 -3.61 0.71
N GLY A 184 20.66 -2.51 0.15
CA GLY A 184 20.02 -1.84 -0.99
C GLY A 184 20.72 -0.56 -1.40
N GLN A 185 20.13 0.16 -2.32
CA GLN A 185 20.57 1.50 -2.75
C GLN A 185 19.74 2.54 -2.00
N LEU A 186 20.40 3.52 -1.42
CA LEU A 186 19.78 4.68 -0.77
C LEU A 186 20.30 5.95 -1.43
N LEU A 187 19.40 6.78 -1.96
CA LEU A 187 19.75 8.11 -2.44
C LEU A 187 18.94 9.14 -1.67
N THR A 188 19.56 10.25 -1.32
CA THR A 188 18.91 11.31 -0.54
C THR A 188 19.16 12.68 -1.15
N MET A 189 18.22 13.59 -0.96
CA MET A 189 18.41 15.02 -1.17
C MET A 189 18.28 15.74 0.18
N ARG A 190 19.17 16.69 0.42
CA ARG A 190 19.17 17.51 1.63
C ARG A 190 18.87 18.96 1.29
N TRP A 191 18.07 19.59 2.12
CA TRP A 191 17.82 21.01 2.10
C TRP A 191 17.87 21.55 3.54
N ASN A 192 18.58 22.65 3.77
CA ASN A 192 18.84 23.18 5.12
C ASN A 192 19.37 22.10 6.09
N ASN A 193 20.32 21.30 5.63
CA ASN A 193 20.95 20.20 6.36
C ASN A 193 20.01 19.05 6.81
N ARG A 194 18.73 19.05 6.37
CA ARG A 194 17.76 17.99 6.64
C ARG A 194 17.53 17.18 5.37
N VAL A 195 17.33 15.87 5.51
CA VAL A 195 16.89 15.05 4.39
C VAL A 195 15.43 15.40 4.11
N THR A 196 15.18 15.87 2.90
CA THR A 196 13.84 16.26 2.45
C THR A 196 13.25 15.28 1.45
N SER A 197 14.11 14.57 0.73
CA SER A 197 13.65 13.59 -0.27
C SER A 197 14.60 12.40 -0.27
N PHE A 198 14.09 11.21 -0.55
CA PHE A 198 14.90 10.01 -0.70
C PHE A 198 14.22 8.97 -1.57
N ILE A 199 15.02 8.03 -2.04
CA ILE A 199 14.59 6.74 -2.58
C ILE A 199 15.41 5.64 -1.92
N HIS A 200 14.75 4.59 -1.51
CA HIS A 200 15.33 3.34 -1.06
C HIS A 200 14.91 2.22 -2.00
N ILE A 201 15.89 1.49 -2.53
CA ILE A 201 15.70 0.37 -3.45
C ILE A 201 16.39 -0.84 -2.83
N ALA A 202 15.64 -1.91 -2.60
CA ALA A 202 16.15 -3.15 -2.03
C ALA A 202 15.70 -4.36 -2.84
N PRO A 203 16.41 -5.49 -2.78
CA PRO A 203 15.91 -6.73 -3.34
C PRO A 203 14.50 -7.02 -2.82
N ALA A 204 13.59 -7.44 -3.70
CA ALA A 204 12.25 -7.82 -3.29
C ALA A 204 12.33 -9.07 -2.38
N PRO A 205 11.56 -9.11 -1.29
CA PRO A 205 11.62 -10.23 -0.34
C PRO A 205 11.18 -11.56 -0.95
N VAL A 206 10.33 -11.50 -1.97
CA VAL A 206 9.85 -12.67 -2.71
C VAL A 206 9.85 -12.31 -4.20
N VAL A 207 10.48 -13.15 -5.02
CA VAL A 207 10.41 -13.07 -6.48
C VAL A 207 9.52 -14.20 -6.96
N SER A 208 8.39 -13.86 -7.58
CA SER A 208 7.44 -14.82 -8.14
C SER A 208 7.76 -15.10 -9.60
N ALA A 209 7.53 -16.34 -10.03
CA ALA A 209 7.62 -16.71 -11.45
C ALA A 209 6.57 -15.98 -12.31
N GLN A 210 5.43 -15.58 -11.71
CA GLN A 210 4.38 -14.79 -12.38
C GLN A 210 4.79 -13.32 -12.56
N GLU A 211 5.73 -12.83 -11.76
CA GLU A 211 6.21 -11.44 -11.78
C GLU A 211 7.74 -11.38 -11.87
N PRO A 212 8.34 -11.85 -12.97
CA PRO A 212 9.80 -11.97 -13.11
C PRO A 212 10.51 -10.61 -13.09
N ASN A 213 9.78 -9.52 -13.33
CA ASN A 213 10.28 -8.15 -13.30
C ASN A 213 10.15 -7.49 -11.91
N ALA A 214 9.60 -8.17 -10.90
CA ALA A 214 9.51 -7.65 -9.54
C ALA A 214 10.72 -8.04 -8.69
N ARG A 215 11.94 -7.82 -9.19
CA ARG A 215 13.19 -8.22 -8.50
C ARG A 215 13.61 -7.26 -7.40
N PHE A 216 13.26 -5.99 -7.56
CA PHE A 216 13.59 -4.93 -6.61
C PHE A 216 12.31 -4.22 -6.19
N ALA A 217 12.16 -4.02 -4.89
CA ALA A 217 11.14 -3.14 -4.34
C ALA A 217 11.75 -1.77 -4.08
N PHE A 218 10.99 -0.72 -4.31
CA PHE A 218 11.43 0.63 -4.01
C PHE A 218 10.35 1.43 -3.29
N PHE A 219 10.81 2.34 -2.46
CA PHE A 219 10.00 3.40 -1.87
C PHE A 219 10.69 4.73 -2.09
N MET A 220 9.96 5.68 -2.62
CA MET A 220 10.43 7.02 -2.91
C MET A 220 9.50 8.06 -2.30
N GLU A 221 10.06 9.07 -1.68
CA GLU A 221 9.36 10.27 -1.29
C GLU A 221 10.17 11.50 -1.72
N ILE A 222 9.55 12.34 -2.54
CA ILE A 222 10.12 13.61 -3.00
C ILE A 222 9.25 14.73 -2.50
N ASN A 223 9.84 15.68 -1.78
CA ASN A 223 9.18 16.84 -1.24
C ASN A 223 9.68 18.11 -1.94
N LYS A 224 8.78 19.04 -2.21
CA LYS A 224 9.15 20.38 -2.62
C LYS A 224 9.82 21.06 -1.43
N PRO A 225 11.06 21.55 -1.58
CA PRO A 225 11.78 22.19 -0.48
C PRO A 225 10.96 23.34 0.12
N ALA A 226 10.73 23.29 1.43
CA ALA A 226 10.09 24.34 2.20
C ALA A 226 10.44 24.21 3.68
N ASP A 227 10.46 25.32 4.42
CA ASP A 227 10.90 25.33 5.83
C ASP A 227 10.01 24.50 6.75
N HIS A 228 8.74 24.32 6.39
CA HIS A 228 7.74 23.70 7.25
C HIS A 228 7.42 22.23 6.90
N TYR A 229 7.96 21.70 5.80
CA TYR A 229 7.64 20.36 5.33
C TYR A 229 8.90 19.50 5.25
N GLY A 230 8.89 18.38 5.96
CA GLY A 230 9.90 17.34 5.91
C GLY A 230 9.34 16.03 5.36
N LEU A 231 10.09 14.98 5.59
CA LEU A 231 9.62 13.62 5.29
C LEU A 231 8.35 13.29 6.09
N SER A 232 7.48 12.49 5.50
CA SER A 232 6.36 11.87 6.23
C SER A 232 6.88 10.97 7.35
N ALA A 233 6.04 10.68 8.34
CA ALA A 233 6.40 9.77 9.44
C ALA A 233 6.84 8.40 8.90
N GLN A 234 6.11 7.86 7.91
CA GLN A 234 6.46 6.61 7.24
C GLN A 234 7.83 6.69 6.56
N ALA A 235 8.07 7.75 5.80
CA ALA A 235 9.33 7.96 5.09
C ALA A 235 10.51 8.13 6.05
N ALA A 236 10.34 8.88 7.14
CA ALA A 236 11.35 9.07 8.16
C ALA A 236 11.71 7.74 8.85
N GLN A 237 10.72 6.91 9.15
CA GLN A 237 10.94 5.58 9.73
C GLN A 237 11.72 4.67 8.77
N MET A 238 11.34 4.62 7.49
CA MET A 238 12.05 3.82 6.48
C MET A 238 13.49 4.30 6.29
N LEU A 239 13.71 5.61 6.25
CA LEU A 239 15.04 6.18 6.17
C LEU A 239 15.92 5.80 7.39
N MET A 240 15.35 5.87 8.59
CA MET A 240 16.06 5.44 9.81
C MET A 240 16.41 3.95 9.76
N GLN A 241 15.52 3.09 9.31
CA GLN A 241 15.77 1.66 9.15
C GLN A 241 16.88 1.39 8.13
N ALA A 242 16.84 2.04 6.96
CA ALA A 242 17.86 1.92 5.93
C ALA A 242 19.25 2.41 6.39
N GLN A 243 19.28 3.38 7.31
CA GLN A 243 20.52 3.89 7.91
C GLN A 243 20.98 3.11 9.15
N ALA A 244 20.06 2.57 9.95
CA ALA A 244 20.40 1.79 11.15
C ALA A 244 21.14 0.51 10.81
N ALA A 245 20.90 -0.08 9.65
CA ALA A 245 21.64 -1.21 9.12
C ALA A 245 23.14 -0.91 8.89
N GLN A 246 23.60 0.35 9.03
CA GLN A 246 25.02 0.75 8.90
C GLN A 246 25.82 0.65 10.21
N ARG A 247 25.17 0.40 11.34
CA ARG A 247 25.80 0.50 12.67
C ARG A 247 26.32 -0.82 13.24
N TRP A 248 26.30 -1.91 12.45
CA TRP A 248 26.79 -3.23 12.86
C TRP A 248 27.96 -3.67 12.00
#